data_782209b50f6c866323ea4934f82b9fa7
#
_entry.id   782209b50f6c866323ea4934f82b9fa7
#
_cell.length_a   1.000
_cell.length_b   1.000
_cell.length_c   1.000
_cell.angle_alpha   90.00
_cell.angle_beta   90.00
_cell.angle_gamma   90.00
#
_symmetry.space_group_name_H-M   'P 1'
#
loop_
_entity.id
_entity.type
_entity.pdbx_description
1 polymer ?
#
loop_
_entity_poly.entity_id
_entity_poly.type
_entity_poly.pdbx_seq_one_letter_code
_entity_poly.pdbx_strand_id
1 'polypeptide(L)'
;SIKISVQEGVRTRYEADAVTIEPEHPAKEHADPQFLIETAGQIGWHLGKWIYLIDAVDDIEENLKNGSYNPLLYRFSYDASSETPEAFRNRIEPDLRFNLFHYLAIASNSLQELPLQKNKGILENILYLGMNRKTEEIITRVEKKKRI
;
A
#
# COMPACT_ATOMS: atom_id res chain seq x y z
N SER A 1 -20.16 13.48 -25.30
CA SER A 1 -20.08 13.11 -24.44
C SER A 1 -19.62 12.51 -24.07
N ILE A 2 -19.33 12.35 -24.05
CA ILE A 2 -19.17 11.83 -23.07
C ILE A 2 -18.98 11.48 -22.31
N LYS A 3 -19.22 11.42 -22.05
CA LYS A 3 -19.40 11.24 -20.83
C LYS A 3 -19.00 10.59 -20.31
N ILE A 4 -18.79 10.75 -20.36
CA ILE A 4 -18.74 10.41 -19.28
C ILE A 4 -18.59 10.09 -18.94
N SER A 5 -18.80 10.16 -18.99
CA SER A 5 -18.98 9.96 -18.19
C SER A 5 -18.54 9.72 -17.96
N VAL A 6 -18.49 10.05 -18.05
CA VAL A 6 -18.46 9.97 -17.27
C VAL A 6 -18.28 9.92 -17.13
N GLN A 7 -18.36 10.02 -17.07
CA GLN A 7 -18.61 10.13 -16.46
C GLN A 7 -18.50 9.99 -16.32
N GLU A 8 -18.70 10.24 -16.59
CA GLU A 8 -18.89 10.25 -16.18
C GLU A 8 -18.33 10.15 -16.02
N GLY A 9 -18.02 10.63 -16.22
CA GLY A 9 -17.81 10.58 -15.81
C GLY A 9 -16.98 10.65 -15.98
N VAL A 10 -16.83 10.84 -16.21
CA VAL A 10 -16.60 10.80 -16.09
C VAL A 10 -16.12 10.61 -16.58
N ARG A 11 -16.36 10.44 -16.90
CA ARG A 11 -16.48 10.22 -16.97
C ARG A 11 -16.50 10.18 -17.53
N THR A 12 -16.63 10.53 -17.92
CA THR A 12 -17.05 10.54 -17.97
C THR A 12 -16.88 10.76 -18.61
N ARG A 13 -17.16 10.97 -18.97
CA ARG A 13 -17.40 11.27 -19.05
C ARG A 13 -17.22 11.37 -19.82
N TYR A 14 -17.37 11.63 -20.39
CA TYR A 14 -17.58 11.92 -20.70
C TYR A 14 -17.83 12.14 -21.55
N GLU A 15 -18.53 12.79 -22.26
CA GLU A 15 -19.01 13.08 -22.99
C GLU A 15 -18.77 13.62 -23.91
N ALA A 16 -18.73 13.65 -24.55
CA ALA A 16 -18.33 14.10 -25.39
C ALA A 16 -18.15 15.17 -25.90
N ASP A 17 -18.25 15.78 -26.26
CA ASP A 17 -17.99 16.72 -26.53
C ASP A 17 -17.62 17.52 -25.80
N ALA A 18 -17.47 17.71 -25.56
CA ALA A 18 -17.02 18.37 -24.98
C ALA A 18 -16.37 18.40 -24.11
N VAL A 19 -16.28 18.40 -24.04
CA VAL A 19 -15.76 18.32 -23.20
C VAL A 19 -15.07 18.75 -22.62
N THR A 20 -14.96 19.15 -22.52
CA THR A 20 -14.28 19.58 -21.95
C THR A 20 -14.04 19.64 -20.95
N ILE A 21 -14.07 19.65 -20.71
CA ILE A 21 -13.91 19.66 -19.75
C ILE A 21 -13.41 20.06 -18.96
N GLU A 22 -13.16 20.63 -18.65
CA GLU A 22 -12.63 20.97 -17.90
C GLU A 22 -12.48 20.75 -16.91
N PRO A 23 -12.43 20.69 -16.62
CA PRO A 23 -12.16 20.59 -15.53
C PRO A 23 -11.99 19.98 -14.65
N GLU A 24 -11.67 19.84 -14.66
CA GLU A 24 -11.22 19.16 -13.82
C GLU A 24 -11.47 19.30 -12.45
N HIS A 25 -11.37 20.25 -11.88
CA HIS A 25 -11.56 20.41 -10.50
C HIS A 25 -12.97 20.50 -10.08
N PRO A 26 -13.86 20.99 -10.85
CA PRO A 26 -15.27 20.91 -10.48
C PRO A 26 -15.70 19.48 -10.28
N ALA A 27 -15.16 18.56 -11.06
CA ALA A 27 -15.49 17.15 -10.89
C ALA A 27 -15.12 16.64 -9.52
N LYS A 28 -13.99 17.08 -8.98
CA LYS A 28 -13.57 16.65 -7.64
C LYS A 28 -14.46 17.23 -6.56
N GLU A 29 -14.86 18.47 -6.71
CA GLU A 29 -15.73 19.10 -5.74
C GLU A 29 -17.08 18.41 -5.67
N HIS A 30 -17.52 17.84 -6.77
CA HIS A 30 -18.83 17.22 -6.87
C HIS A 30 -18.70 15.71 -7.05
N ALA A 31 -17.61 15.13 -6.52
CA ALA A 31 -17.38 13.71 -6.63
C ALA A 31 -18.52 12.93 -5.98
N ASP A 32 -18.93 11.86 -6.63
CA ASP A 32 -19.97 10.98 -6.16
C ASP A 32 -19.60 10.42 -4.79
N PRO A 33 -20.51 10.46 -3.80
CA PRO A 33 -20.23 9.87 -2.49
C PRO A 33 -19.79 8.41 -2.57
N GLN A 34 -20.36 7.64 -3.49
CA GLN A 34 -19.98 6.25 -3.65
C GLN A 34 -18.51 6.12 -4.08
N PHE A 35 -18.09 6.97 -5.01
CA PHE A 35 -16.68 7.00 -5.44
C PHE A 35 -15.76 7.33 -4.26
N LEU A 36 -16.14 8.31 -3.44
CA LEU A 36 -15.33 8.69 -2.27
C LEU A 36 -15.21 7.55 -1.28
N ILE A 37 -16.32 6.86 -1.03
CA ILE A 37 -16.34 5.74 -0.10
C ILE A 37 -15.44 4.61 -0.62
N GLU A 38 -15.57 4.28 -1.89
CA GLU A 38 -14.78 3.21 -2.48
C GLU A 38 -13.30 3.57 -2.51
N THR A 39 -12.97 4.81 -2.83
CA THR A 39 -11.58 5.25 -2.88
C THR A 39 -10.96 5.24 -1.49
N ALA A 40 -11.67 5.74 -0.49
CA ALA A 40 -11.20 5.69 0.88
C ALA A 40 -11.05 4.24 1.34
N GLY A 41 -11.97 3.37 0.91
CA GLY A 41 -11.90 1.95 1.21
C GLY A 41 -10.65 1.31 0.65
N GLN A 42 -10.25 1.69 -0.57
CA GLN A 42 -9.02 1.18 -1.18
C GLN A 42 -7.80 1.56 -0.35
N ILE A 43 -7.76 2.80 0.12
CA ILE A 43 -6.65 3.25 0.96
C ILE A 43 -6.59 2.40 2.24
N GLY A 44 -7.72 2.29 2.94
CA GLY A 44 -7.77 1.53 4.19
C GLY A 44 -7.41 0.07 4.00
N TRP A 45 -7.93 -0.55 2.94
CA TRP A 45 -7.68 -1.96 2.65
C TRP A 45 -6.19 -2.22 2.43
N HIS A 46 -5.55 -1.38 1.61
CA HIS A 46 -4.14 -1.62 1.28
C HIS A 46 -3.21 -1.22 2.42
N LEU A 47 -3.54 -0.19 3.18
CA LEU A 47 -2.77 0.13 4.38
C LEU A 47 -2.91 -0.97 5.42
N GLY A 48 -4.11 -1.55 5.56
CA GLY A 48 -4.30 -2.67 6.45
C GLY A 48 -3.45 -3.87 6.08
N LYS A 49 -3.38 -4.18 4.79
CA LYS A 49 -2.50 -5.25 4.31
C LYS A 49 -1.04 -4.92 4.59
N TRP A 50 -0.65 -3.68 4.36
CA TRP A 50 0.72 -3.26 4.62
C TRP A 50 1.08 -3.42 6.11
N ILE A 51 0.20 -2.96 6.99
CA ILE A 51 0.42 -3.07 8.44
C ILE A 51 0.56 -4.52 8.84
N TYR A 52 -0.35 -5.37 8.39
CA TYR A 52 -0.34 -6.77 8.72
C TYR A 52 0.95 -7.44 8.27
N LEU A 53 1.36 -7.15 7.04
CA LEU A 53 2.54 -7.79 6.48
C LEU A 53 3.82 -7.28 7.11
N ILE A 54 3.92 -5.97 7.37
CA ILE A 54 5.13 -5.40 7.96
C ILE A 54 5.32 -5.89 9.39
N ASP A 55 4.23 -6.06 10.15
CA ASP A 55 4.31 -6.63 11.49
C ASP A 55 4.83 -8.06 11.42
N ALA A 56 4.31 -8.85 10.47
CA ALA A 56 4.74 -10.24 10.34
C ALA A 56 6.24 -10.31 10.01
N VAL A 57 6.73 -9.41 9.16
CA VAL A 57 8.16 -9.36 8.83
C VAL A 57 8.98 -9.00 10.07
N ASP A 58 8.51 -7.99 10.81
CA ASP A 58 9.21 -7.50 11.98
C ASP A 58 9.34 -8.58 13.05
N ASP A 59 8.34 -9.44 13.17
CA ASP A 59 8.25 -10.41 14.25
C ASP A 59 8.85 -11.78 13.91
N ILE A 60 9.41 -11.97 12.71
CA ILE A 60 9.89 -13.29 12.31
C ILE A 60 10.86 -13.90 13.33
N GLU A 61 11.86 -13.13 13.74
CA GLU A 61 12.89 -13.67 14.62
C GLU A 61 12.36 -13.98 16.00
N GLU A 62 11.54 -13.09 16.52
CA GLU A 62 10.97 -13.32 17.84
C GLU A 62 10.03 -14.51 17.83
N ASN A 63 9.21 -14.62 16.80
CA ASN A 63 8.26 -15.75 16.71
C ASN A 63 8.99 -17.06 16.53
N LEU A 64 10.13 -17.09 15.82
CA LEU A 64 10.93 -18.28 15.71
C LEU A 64 11.52 -18.69 17.06
N LYS A 65 11.94 -17.71 17.86
CA LYS A 65 12.51 -17.96 19.16
C LYS A 65 11.52 -18.57 20.12
N ASN A 66 10.31 -18.01 20.17
CA ASN A 66 9.34 -18.42 21.20
C ASN A 66 8.31 -19.40 20.68
N GLY A 67 8.41 -19.84 19.43
CA GLY A 67 7.50 -20.81 18.84
C GLY A 67 6.13 -20.24 18.54
N SER A 68 6.00 -18.93 18.47
CA SER A 68 4.71 -18.31 18.16
C SER A 68 4.39 -18.40 16.69
N TYR A 69 3.10 -18.30 16.39
CA TYR A 69 2.64 -18.31 15.01
C TYR A 69 3.11 -17.06 14.27
N ASN A 70 3.53 -17.24 13.02
CA ASN A 70 3.83 -16.13 12.11
C ASN A 70 3.35 -16.54 10.72
N PRO A 71 2.47 -15.73 10.09
CA PRO A 71 1.90 -16.13 8.81
C PRO A 71 2.91 -16.35 7.71
N LEU A 72 4.06 -15.66 7.77
CA LEU A 72 5.09 -15.82 6.73
C LEU A 72 5.76 -17.17 6.82
N LEU A 73 6.02 -17.64 8.04
CA LEU A 73 6.62 -18.96 8.22
C LEU A 73 5.73 -20.04 7.63
N TYR A 74 4.43 -19.86 7.80
CA TYR A 74 3.47 -20.82 7.28
C TYR A 74 3.31 -20.69 5.77
N ARG A 75 3.11 -19.46 5.28
CA ARG A 75 2.84 -19.24 3.88
C ARG A 75 4.01 -19.64 2.98
N PHE A 76 5.22 -19.37 3.43
CA PHE A 76 6.40 -19.67 2.62
C PHE A 76 7.08 -20.97 3.05
N SER A 77 6.39 -21.77 3.84
CA SER A 77 6.81 -23.13 4.20
C SER A 77 8.23 -23.17 4.79
N TYR A 78 8.44 -22.38 5.84
CA TYR A 78 9.71 -22.40 6.54
C TYR A 78 9.94 -23.77 7.15
N ASP A 79 11.15 -24.31 6.95
CA ASP A 79 11.53 -25.61 7.50
C ASP A 79 12.91 -25.50 8.12
N ALA A 80 12.93 -25.53 9.45
CA ALA A 80 14.18 -25.34 10.19
C ALA A 80 15.21 -26.43 9.91
N SER A 81 14.77 -27.58 9.38
CA SER A 81 15.71 -28.65 9.07
C SER A 81 16.41 -28.43 7.75
N SER A 82 15.89 -27.56 6.88
CA SER A 82 16.46 -27.37 5.55
C SER A 82 17.00 -25.96 5.31
N GLU A 83 16.68 -24.99 6.15
CA GLU A 83 17.22 -23.63 5.94
C GLU A 83 17.31 -22.88 7.27
N THR A 84 18.24 -21.92 7.31
CA THR A 84 18.37 -21.05 8.47
C THR A 84 17.35 -19.92 8.40
N PRO A 85 17.04 -19.26 9.53
CA PRO A 85 16.15 -18.09 9.49
C PRO A 85 16.64 -17.02 8.52
N GLU A 86 17.94 -16.85 8.42
CA GLU A 86 18.52 -15.87 7.51
C GLU A 86 18.26 -16.25 6.06
N ALA A 87 18.52 -17.51 5.73
CA ALA A 87 18.27 -18.00 4.36
C ALA A 87 16.78 -17.85 4.01
N PHE A 88 15.92 -18.14 4.97
CA PHE A 88 14.49 -17.97 4.77
C PHE A 88 14.14 -16.51 4.46
N ARG A 89 14.65 -15.56 5.26
CA ARG A 89 14.37 -14.15 5.03
C ARG A 89 14.87 -13.71 3.65
N ASN A 90 16.07 -14.15 3.28
CA ASN A 90 16.62 -13.81 1.96
C ASN A 90 15.76 -14.38 0.82
N ARG A 91 15.26 -15.58 1.02
CA ARG A 91 14.43 -16.25 0.01
C ARG A 91 13.13 -15.53 -0.25
N ILE A 92 12.48 -15.02 0.83
CA ILE A 92 11.16 -14.42 0.69
C ILE A 92 11.24 -12.90 0.50
N GLU A 93 12.40 -12.28 0.64
CA GLU A 93 12.52 -10.83 0.58
C GLU A 93 12.00 -10.21 -0.72
N PRO A 94 12.29 -10.76 -1.91
CA PRO A 94 11.77 -10.15 -3.14
C PRO A 94 10.25 -10.10 -3.17
N ASP A 95 9.58 -11.16 -2.70
CA ASP A 95 8.12 -11.19 -2.66
C ASP A 95 7.59 -10.19 -1.63
N LEU A 96 8.23 -10.11 -0.47
CA LEU A 96 7.82 -9.16 0.56
C LEU A 96 7.97 -7.73 0.06
N ARG A 97 9.13 -7.42 -0.52
CA ARG A 97 9.41 -6.09 -1.04
C ARG A 97 8.38 -5.69 -2.08
N PHE A 98 8.12 -6.57 -3.03
CA PHE A 98 7.13 -6.30 -4.07
C PHE A 98 5.76 -6.00 -3.48
N ASN A 99 5.29 -6.86 -2.57
CA ASN A 99 3.95 -6.70 -2.02
C ASN A 99 3.82 -5.47 -1.15
N LEU A 100 4.81 -5.21 -0.29
CA LEU A 100 4.76 -4.06 0.61
C LEU A 100 4.72 -2.75 -0.17
N PHE A 101 5.59 -2.61 -1.17
CA PHE A 101 5.60 -1.38 -1.96
C PHE A 101 4.39 -1.28 -2.89
N HIS A 102 3.88 -2.43 -3.33
CA HIS A 102 2.66 -2.44 -4.14
C HIS A 102 1.46 -1.91 -3.34
N TYR A 103 1.30 -2.35 -2.09
CA TYR A 103 0.21 -1.86 -1.25
C TYR A 103 0.31 -0.35 -1.06
N LEU A 104 1.51 0.15 -0.79
CA LEU A 104 1.70 1.59 -0.61
C LEU A 104 1.44 2.36 -1.90
N ALA A 105 1.82 1.81 -3.03
CA ALA A 105 1.58 2.47 -4.32
C ALA A 105 0.09 2.61 -4.60
N ILE A 106 -0.69 1.56 -4.34
CA ILE A 106 -2.14 1.63 -4.55
C ILE A 106 -2.76 2.63 -3.59
N ALA A 107 -2.36 2.59 -2.31
CA ALA A 107 -2.88 3.54 -1.33
C ALA A 107 -2.57 4.98 -1.74
N SER A 108 -1.34 5.21 -2.22
CA SER A 108 -0.92 6.54 -2.64
C SER A 108 -1.70 7.03 -3.85
N ASN A 109 -1.91 6.15 -4.83
CA ASN A 109 -2.69 6.51 -6.02
C ASN A 109 -4.13 6.83 -5.64
N SER A 110 -4.71 6.04 -4.73
CA SER A 110 -6.07 6.30 -4.28
C SER A 110 -6.16 7.62 -3.52
N LEU A 111 -5.13 7.95 -2.73
CA LEU A 111 -5.11 9.22 -2.02
C LEU A 111 -5.14 10.40 -2.98
N GLN A 112 -4.44 10.29 -4.13
CA GLN A 112 -4.44 11.35 -5.14
C GLN A 112 -5.83 11.63 -5.69
N GLU A 113 -6.70 10.63 -5.68
CA GLU A 113 -8.04 10.77 -6.24
C GLU A 113 -9.03 11.40 -5.28
N LEU A 114 -8.67 11.55 -4.00
CA LEU A 114 -9.55 12.17 -3.03
C LEU A 114 -9.43 13.69 -3.07
N PRO A 115 -10.56 14.42 -3.05
CA PRO A 115 -10.54 15.87 -3.07
C PRO A 115 -10.30 16.44 -1.68
N LEU A 116 -9.12 16.17 -1.13
CA LEU A 116 -8.78 16.61 0.22
C LEU A 116 -8.51 18.09 0.27
N GLN A 117 -9.13 18.77 1.23
CA GLN A 117 -8.97 20.20 1.42
C GLN A 117 -7.89 20.55 2.43
N LYS A 118 -7.68 19.66 3.41
CA LYS A 118 -6.74 19.91 4.50
C LYS A 118 -5.80 18.73 4.67
N ASN A 119 -4.59 19.01 5.11
CA ASN A 119 -3.62 18.00 5.52
C ASN A 119 -3.19 17.05 4.41
N LYS A 120 -3.48 17.40 3.15
CA LYS A 120 -3.11 16.53 2.04
C LYS A 120 -1.60 16.32 1.98
N GLY A 121 -0.84 17.41 2.15
CA GLY A 121 0.62 17.32 2.14
C GLY A 121 1.17 16.43 3.23
N ILE A 122 0.55 16.49 4.43
CA ILE A 122 0.98 15.64 5.54
C ILE A 122 0.71 14.18 5.20
N LEU A 123 -0.47 13.88 4.69
CA LEU A 123 -0.83 12.51 4.34
C LEU A 123 0.06 11.97 3.22
N GLU A 124 0.36 12.80 2.23
CA GLU A 124 1.26 12.41 1.15
C GLU A 124 2.66 12.12 1.67
N ASN A 125 3.15 12.95 2.59
CA ASN A 125 4.46 12.71 3.18
C ASN A 125 4.50 11.39 3.95
N ILE A 126 3.43 11.09 4.69
CA ILE A 126 3.37 9.83 5.43
C ILE A 126 3.43 8.65 4.46
N LEU A 127 2.57 8.66 3.43
CA LEU A 127 2.50 7.54 2.48
C LEU A 127 3.72 7.45 1.57
N TYR A 128 4.16 8.59 1.01
CA TYR A 128 5.19 8.57 -0.02
C TYR A 128 6.60 8.48 0.55
N LEU A 129 6.82 9.01 1.76
CA LEU A 129 8.15 9.03 2.35
C LEU A 129 8.23 8.18 3.61
N GLY A 130 7.35 8.44 4.57
CA GLY A 130 7.44 7.81 5.87
C GLY A 130 7.28 6.29 5.82
N MET A 131 6.22 5.83 5.16
CA MET A 131 5.93 4.39 5.13
C MET A 131 6.90 3.66 4.21
N ASN A 132 7.31 4.29 3.10
CA ASN A 132 8.34 3.68 2.24
C ASN A 132 9.65 3.51 2.99
N ARG A 133 10.03 4.54 3.76
CA ARG A 133 11.26 4.47 4.54
C ARG A 133 11.16 3.38 5.61
N LYS A 134 10.00 3.32 6.29
CA LYS A 134 9.80 2.30 7.32
C LYS A 134 9.86 0.89 6.73
N THR A 135 9.33 0.72 5.53
CA THR A 135 9.38 -0.56 4.84
C THR A 135 10.82 -0.99 4.61
N GLU A 136 11.64 -0.10 4.04
CA GLU A 136 13.05 -0.42 3.81
C GLU A 136 13.78 -0.73 5.11
N GLU A 137 13.50 0.06 6.13
CA GLU A 137 14.16 -0.11 7.42
C GLU A 137 13.90 -1.50 8.00
N ILE A 138 12.65 -1.96 7.94
CA ILE A 138 12.29 -3.25 8.52
C ILE A 138 12.83 -4.39 7.68
N ILE A 139 12.75 -4.28 6.35
CA ILE A 139 13.25 -5.33 5.46
C ILE A 139 14.76 -5.54 5.66
N THR A 140 15.50 -4.45 5.85
CA THR A 140 16.96 -4.54 5.93
C THR A 140 17.50 -4.64 7.37
N ARG A 141 16.61 -4.72 8.37
CA ARG A 141 17.03 -4.66 9.76
C ARG A 141 17.98 -5.79 10.16
N VAL A 142 17.77 -6.99 9.61
CA VAL A 142 18.62 -8.13 9.95
C VAL A 142 20.06 -7.87 9.58
N GLU A 143 20.30 -7.25 8.43
CA GLU A 143 21.64 -6.93 8.01
C GLU A 143 22.32 -5.96 8.98
N LYS A 144 21.55 -4.97 9.45
CA LYS A 144 22.10 -4.01 10.40
C LYS A 144 22.48 -4.68 11.71
N LYS A 145 21.65 -5.59 12.20
CA LYS A 145 21.96 -6.30 13.44
C LYS A 145 23.21 -7.13 13.32
N LYS A 146 23.45 -7.70 12.14
CA LYS A 146 24.64 -8.52 11.92
C LYS A 146 25.93 -7.71 11.93
N ARG A 147 25.86 -6.45 11.56
CA ARG A 147 27.04 -5.61 11.50
C ARG A 147 27.54 -5.19 12.88
N ILE A 148 26.69 -5.32 13.88
CA ILE A 148 27.06 -5.00 15.26
C ILE A 148 27.65 -6.22 15.93
#